data_af4958851587d446044384d9d099cf67
#
_entry.id   af4958851587d446044384d9d099cf67
#
_cell.length_a   1.000
_cell.length_b   1.000
_cell.length_c   1.000
_cell.angle_alpha   90.00
_cell.angle_beta   90.00
_cell.angle_gamma   90.00
#
_symmetry.space_group_name_H-M   'P 1'
#
loop_
_entity.id
_entity.type
_entity.pdbx_description
1 polymer ?
#
loop_
_entity_poly.entity_id
_entity_poly.type
_entity_poly.pdbx_seq_one_letter_code
_entity_poly.pdbx_strand_id
1 'polypeptide(L)'
;MSQMDRLCARWMAASALTAMLFSGGLSVAQEPGNAPEAKAPAPVKVTPAAPHTGEYWTNHDKQLLVDFGDLQRFKEADLKLGPPAPGEDRVVFMGDSITQGWKIEGPDGSFPGKPYINRGISGQTSPQMLVRFRQDVVDLKPKVVVILAGTNDIAGNTGPMTLEETENNLASMADLATANGIRVVLCSVLPSVDFPWNPGQDPAPKIVKLNAWIESYAAQKGYVYVDYYAAMKDAQGGLPPTLSRDGVHPLPAGYAIMAPLAEAGIEKALK
;
A
#
# COMPACT_ATOMS: atom_id res chain seq x y z
N MET A 1 32.31 51.13 3.66
CA MET A 1 33.09 49.87 3.51
C MET A 1 32.69 48.97 4.67
N SER A 2 31.90 47.99 4.38
CA SER A 2 31.14 47.17 5.32
C SER A 2 31.93 45.95 5.77
N GLN A 3 31.56 45.43 6.92
CA GLN A 3 32.22 44.34 7.68
C GLN A 3 32.29 42.98 6.95
N MET A 4 31.97 42.89 5.67
CA MET A 4 31.92 41.64 4.91
C MET A 4 33.23 41.26 4.18
N ASP A 5 34.27 42.15 4.16
CA ASP A 5 35.49 41.92 3.38
C ASP A 5 36.66 41.27 4.16
N ARG A 6 36.45 40.76 5.38
CA ARG A 6 37.54 40.25 6.21
C ARG A 6 37.55 38.75 6.49
N LEU A 7 36.76 37.94 5.77
CA LEU A 7 36.68 36.49 6.04
C LEU A 7 37.25 35.57 4.95
N CYS A 8 37.80 36.11 3.86
CA CYS A 8 38.37 35.31 2.76
C CYS A 8 39.90 35.18 2.69
N ALA A 9 40.63 35.59 3.71
CA ALA A 9 42.10 35.64 3.62
C ALA A 9 42.85 34.91 4.77
N ARG A 10 42.47 33.67 5.08
CA ARG A 10 43.24 32.87 6.07
C ARG A 10 43.13 31.36 5.87
N TRP A 11 43.51 30.84 4.69
CA TRP A 11 43.81 29.40 4.53
C TRP A 11 44.74 29.18 3.33
N MET A 12 45.98 29.73 3.43
CA MET A 12 47.12 29.28 2.63
C MET A 12 48.37 29.54 3.44
N ALA A 13 48.96 28.53 4.00
CA ALA A 13 50.37 28.30 4.19
C ALA A 13 50.60 27.25 5.29
N ALA A 14 51.02 26.07 4.91
CA ALA A 14 52.14 25.33 5.48
C ALA A 14 52.10 23.87 5.02
N SER A 15 52.84 23.57 3.95
CA SER A 15 53.26 22.21 3.63
C SER A 15 54.76 22.16 3.72
N ALA A 16 55.29 21.61 4.77
CA ALA A 16 56.71 21.26 4.87
C ALA A 16 56.86 19.80 4.47
N LEU A 17 57.75 19.61 3.53
CA LEU A 17 58.29 18.39 2.94
C LEU A 17 58.98 17.52 4.00
N THR A 18 58.64 16.24 4.09
CA THR A 18 59.53 15.21 4.62
C THR A 18 59.50 14.00 3.67
N ALA A 19 60.53 13.88 2.89
CA ALA A 19 60.79 12.72 2.02
C ALA A 19 61.36 11.58 2.88
N MET A 20 60.66 10.45 2.97
CA MET A 20 61.26 9.17 3.35
C MET A 20 61.19 8.19 2.16
N LEU A 21 62.37 7.85 1.72
CA LEU A 21 62.63 6.78 0.74
C LEU A 21 62.29 5.43 1.38
N PHE A 22 61.28 4.73 0.86
CA PHE A 22 61.13 3.28 1.02
C PHE A 22 61.08 2.62 -0.37
N SER A 23 62.11 1.88 -0.64
CA SER A 23 62.20 0.93 -1.76
C SER A 23 61.37 -0.32 -1.43
N GLY A 24 60.42 -0.69 -2.25
CA GLY A 24 59.73 -1.96 -2.06
C GLY A 24 58.55 -2.14 -3.01
N GLY A 25 58.72 -2.93 -4.08
CA GLY A 25 57.69 -3.74 -4.69
C GLY A 25 56.62 -3.04 -5.49
N LEU A 26 56.72 -3.01 -6.81
CA LEU A 26 55.61 -2.79 -7.73
C LEU A 26 54.57 -3.92 -7.54
N SER A 27 53.53 -3.65 -6.80
CA SER A 27 52.29 -4.42 -6.85
C SER A 27 51.45 -3.85 -7.99
N VAL A 28 51.30 -4.59 -9.07
CA VAL A 28 50.40 -4.29 -10.17
C VAL A 28 48.99 -4.28 -9.57
N ALA A 29 48.37 -3.11 -9.46
CA ALA A 29 46.95 -3.00 -9.12
C ALA A 29 46.16 -3.65 -10.27
N GLN A 30 45.49 -4.76 -9.95
CA GLN A 30 44.54 -5.41 -10.83
C GLN A 30 43.35 -4.44 -11.00
N GLU A 31 43.07 -4.05 -12.25
CA GLU A 31 41.85 -3.30 -12.57
C GLU A 31 40.63 -4.06 -12.05
N PRO A 32 39.65 -3.39 -11.48
CA PRO A 32 38.39 -4.05 -11.09
C PRO A 32 37.73 -4.58 -12.38
N GLY A 33 37.70 -5.90 -12.51
CA GLY A 33 37.03 -6.57 -13.61
C GLY A 33 35.61 -6.05 -13.74
N ASN A 34 35.21 -5.68 -14.95
CA ASN A 34 33.83 -5.31 -15.28
C ASN A 34 32.89 -6.39 -14.75
N ALA A 35 32.11 -6.06 -13.73
CA ALA A 35 30.96 -6.86 -13.36
C ALA A 35 30.04 -6.96 -14.59
N PRO A 36 29.51 -8.14 -14.93
CA PRO A 36 28.61 -8.27 -16.07
C PRO A 36 27.43 -7.32 -15.86
N GLU A 37 27.25 -6.41 -16.82
CA GLU A 37 26.13 -5.50 -16.88
C GLU A 37 24.85 -6.32 -16.82
N ALA A 38 24.07 -6.16 -15.75
CA ALA A 38 22.81 -6.88 -15.57
C ALA A 38 21.89 -6.47 -16.73
N LYS A 39 21.66 -7.42 -17.64
CA LYS A 39 20.78 -7.23 -18.78
C LYS A 39 19.42 -6.77 -18.28
N ALA A 40 18.99 -5.57 -18.66
CA ALA A 40 17.67 -5.06 -18.32
C ALA A 40 16.59 -6.13 -18.61
N PRO A 41 15.65 -6.38 -17.70
CA PRO A 41 14.61 -7.37 -17.94
C PRO A 41 13.88 -7.01 -19.24
N ALA A 42 13.57 -8.04 -20.04
CA ALA A 42 12.83 -7.85 -21.27
C ALA A 42 11.48 -7.18 -20.95
N PRO A 43 10.99 -6.24 -21.77
CA PRO A 43 9.72 -5.59 -21.53
C PRO A 43 8.62 -6.65 -21.39
N VAL A 44 7.94 -6.63 -20.24
CA VAL A 44 6.80 -7.52 -19.97
C VAL A 44 5.73 -7.16 -21.01
N LYS A 45 5.34 -8.11 -21.85
CA LYS A 45 4.17 -7.94 -22.71
C LYS A 45 2.93 -7.93 -21.81
N VAL A 46 2.44 -6.73 -21.50
CA VAL A 46 1.18 -6.56 -20.80
C VAL A 46 0.07 -6.76 -21.84
N THR A 47 -0.71 -7.84 -21.69
CA THR A 47 -1.90 -8.03 -22.50
C THR A 47 -2.95 -7.04 -22.00
N PRO A 48 -3.50 -6.16 -22.86
CA PRO A 48 -4.58 -5.27 -22.44
C PRO A 48 -5.73 -6.09 -21.87
N ALA A 49 -6.26 -5.67 -20.72
CA ALA A 49 -7.50 -6.25 -20.21
C ALA A 49 -8.63 -6.08 -21.23
N ALA A 50 -9.53 -7.05 -21.30
CA ALA A 50 -10.74 -6.88 -22.11
C ALA A 50 -11.51 -5.64 -21.61
N PRO A 51 -12.11 -4.84 -22.49
CA PRO A 51 -12.86 -3.67 -22.06
C PRO A 51 -14.02 -4.11 -21.16
N HIS A 52 -14.13 -3.47 -20.02
CA HIS A 52 -15.27 -3.64 -19.13
C HIS A 52 -16.56 -3.28 -19.88
N THR A 53 -17.60 -4.10 -19.75
CA THR A 53 -18.89 -3.89 -20.41
C THR A 53 -19.99 -3.63 -19.37
N GLY A 54 -20.96 -2.79 -19.73
CA GLY A 54 -22.12 -2.47 -18.90
C GLY A 54 -22.11 -1.04 -18.35
N GLU A 55 -23.27 -0.60 -17.87
CA GLU A 55 -23.51 0.76 -17.42
C GLU A 55 -22.62 1.15 -16.22
N TYR A 56 -22.40 0.21 -15.29
CA TYR A 56 -21.51 0.43 -14.15
C TYR A 56 -20.10 0.86 -14.58
N TRP A 57 -19.48 0.09 -15.50
CA TRP A 57 -18.14 0.37 -15.98
C TRP A 57 -18.07 1.62 -16.85
N THR A 58 -19.12 1.87 -17.65
CA THR A 58 -19.19 3.13 -18.43
C THR A 58 -19.22 4.35 -17.51
N ASN A 59 -19.93 4.29 -16.39
CA ASN A 59 -20.00 5.39 -15.44
C ASN A 59 -18.71 5.48 -14.61
N HIS A 60 -18.13 4.36 -14.22
CA HIS A 60 -16.83 4.27 -13.56
C HIS A 60 -15.74 4.92 -14.42
N ASP A 61 -15.63 4.56 -15.71
CA ASP A 61 -14.62 5.11 -16.61
C ASP A 61 -14.80 6.63 -16.81
N LYS A 62 -16.04 7.12 -16.92
CA LYS A 62 -16.32 8.55 -16.94
C LYS A 62 -15.87 9.24 -15.66
N GLN A 63 -16.09 8.64 -14.50
CA GLN A 63 -15.65 9.16 -13.21
C GLN A 63 -14.13 9.26 -13.16
N LEU A 64 -13.39 8.26 -13.66
CA LEU A 64 -11.93 8.30 -13.72
C LEU A 64 -11.38 9.49 -14.49
N LEU A 65 -12.08 9.94 -15.56
CA LEU A 65 -11.68 11.09 -16.35
C LEU A 65 -11.91 12.44 -15.64
N VAL A 66 -12.84 12.49 -14.69
CA VAL A 66 -13.21 13.72 -13.98
C VAL A 66 -12.53 13.81 -12.62
N ASP A 67 -12.52 12.69 -11.87
CA ASP A 67 -11.96 12.59 -10.53
C ASP A 67 -11.38 11.18 -10.35
N PHE A 68 -10.12 10.98 -10.75
CA PHE A 68 -9.45 9.69 -10.75
C PHE A 68 -9.45 9.01 -9.37
N GLY A 69 -9.24 9.78 -8.32
CA GLY A 69 -9.19 9.29 -6.94
C GLY A 69 -10.55 9.24 -6.24
N ASP A 70 -11.64 9.71 -6.88
CA ASP A 70 -12.95 9.94 -6.25
C ASP A 70 -12.82 10.81 -4.98
N LEU A 71 -12.11 11.93 -5.11
CA LEU A 71 -11.75 12.83 -4.00
C LEU A 71 -12.97 13.51 -3.36
N GLN A 72 -14.11 13.50 -4.01
CA GLN A 72 -15.34 14.07 -3.45
C GLN A 72 -16.08 13.09 -2.54
N ARG A 73 -15.76 11.80 -2.62
CA ARG A 73 -16.51 10.70 -1.97
C ARG A 73 -16.72 10.90 -0.47
N PHE A 74 -15.65 11.22 0.27
CA PHE A 74 -15.69 11.33 1.73
C PHE A 74 -15.57 12.77 2.24
N LYS A 75 -15.40 13.75 1.36
CA LYS A 75 -15.12 15.14 1.72
C LYS A 75 -16.06 15.73 2.78
N GLU A 76 -17.38 15.54 2.61
CA GLU A 76 -18.35 16.03 3.60
C GLU A 76 -18.29 15.25 4.93
N ALA A 77 -18.09 13.92 4.85
CA ALA A 77 -17.97 13.07 6.03
C ALA A 77 -16.71 13.42 6.83
N ASP A 78 -15.60 13.66 6.15
CA ASP A 78 -14.31 14.04 6.75
C ASP A 78 -14.41 15.41 7.45
N LEU A 79 -15.06 16.39 6.81
CA LEU A 79 -15.32 17.70 7.43
C LEU A 79 -16.18 17.59 8.69
N LYS A 80 -17.19 16.71 8.70
CA LYS A 80 -18.08 16.49 9.85
C LYS A 80 -17.41 15.73 10.99
N LEU A 81 -16.42 14.86 10.66
CA LEU A 81 -15.74 14.05 11.66
C LEU A 81 -14.92 14.90 12.64
N GLY A 82 -14.30 15.97 12.16
CA GLY A 82 -13.46 16.83 12.97
C GLY A 82 -12.17 16.18 13.49
N PRO A 83 -11.38 16.90 14.30
CA PRO A 83 -10.16 16.36 14.90
C PRO A 83 -10.50 15.25 15.92
N PRO A 84 -9.57 14.27 16.12
CA PRO A 84 -9.74 13.24 17.15
C PRO A 84 -9.89 13.87 18.54
N ALA A 85 -10.76 13.28 19.37
CA ALA A 85 -10.85 13.66 20.78
C ALA A 85 -9.55 13.32 21.53
N PRO A 86 -9.23 14.03 22.64
CA PRO A 86 -8.09 13.67 23.47
C PRO A 86 -8.14 12.21 23.92
N GLY A 87 -7.10 11.44 23.60
CA GLY A 87 -7.02 10.01 23.92
C GLY A 87 -7.77 9.07 22.97
N GLU A 88 -8.43 9.59 21.93
CA GLU A 88 -9.09 8.76 20.93
C GLU A 88 -8.09 7.91 20.13
N ASP A 89 -8.35 6.59 20.06
CA ASP A 89 -7.60 5.65 19.25
C ASP A 89 -8.24 5.51 17.87
N ARG A 90 -8.34 6.65 17.14
CA ARG A 90 -8.90 6.66 15.79
C ARG A 90 -8.13 5.72 14.87
N VAL A 91 -8.86 4.89 14.12
CA VAL A 91 -8.32 3.99 13.10
C VAL A 91 -9.03 4.23 11.79
N VAL A 92 -8.29 4.30 10.69
CA VAL A 92 -8.85 4.39 9.35
C VAL A 92 -8.60 3.09 8.61
N PHE A 93 -9.66 2.53 8.01
CA PHE A 93 -9.59 1.41 7.09
C PHE A 93 -9.59 1.94 5.67
N MET A 94 -8.43 1.91 5.02
CA MET A 94 -8.23 2.29 3.62
C MET A 94 -8.32 1.05 2.75
N GLY A 95 -9.15 1.08 1.71
CA GLY A 95 -9.28 -0.05 0.79
C GLY A 95 -10.28 0.16 -0.33
N ASP A 96 -10.66 -0.93 -0.94
CA ASP A 96 -11.57 -1.03 -2.09
C ASP A 96 -13.00 -1.46 -1.70
N SER A 97 -13.68 -2.20 -2.61
CA SER A 97 -15.03 -2.73 -2.38
C SER A 97 -15.12 -3.67 -1.18
N ILE A 98 -14.07 -4.40 -0.86
CA ILE A 98 -14.03 -5.32 0.28
C ILE A 98 -14.09 -4.49 1.57
N THR A 99 -13.34 -3.40 1.65
CA THR A 99 -13.43 -2.47 2.78
C THR A 99 -14.74 -1.71 2.80
N GLN A 100 -15.21 -1.19 1.66
CA GLN A 100 -16.49 -0.48 1.55
C GLN A 100 -17.67 -1.34 2.00
N GLY A 101 -17.70 -2.61 1.60
CA GLY A 101 -18.76 -3.56 1.96
C GLY A 101 -18.70 -4.05 3.40
N TRP A 102 -17.61 -3.78 4.10
CA TRP A 102 -17.45 -4.16 5.49
C TRP A 102 -18.18 -3.17 6.40
N LYS A 103 -19.17 -3.64 7.13
CA LYS A 103 -19.87 -2.83 8.13
C LYS A 103 -18.95 -2.61 9.33
N ILE A 104 -18.05 -1.64 9.25
CA ILE A 104 -17.06 -1.34 10.28
C ILE A 104 -17.67 -0.51 11.40
N GLU A 105 -18.37 0.56 11.04
CA GLU A 105 -18.87 1.61 11.92
C GLU A 105 -20.25 1.29 12.51
N GLY A 106 -20.56 1.97 13.61
CA GLY A 106 -21.88 1.95 14.21
C GLY A 106 -22.11 0.83 15.24
N PRO A 107 -23.27 0.86 15.95
CA PRO A 107 -23.55 -0.08 17.03
C PRO A 107 -23.71 -1.53 16.56
N ASP A 108 -24.15 -1.72 15.31
CA ASP A 108 -24.29 -3.05 14.69
C ASP A 108 -23.11 -3.36 13.74
N GLY A 109 -22.03 -2.59 13.81
CA GLY A 109 -20.81 -2.82 13.02
C GLY A 109 -19.96 -3.93 13.60
N SER A 110 -18.90 -4.28 12.87
CA SER A 110 -17.93 -5.29 13.34
C SER A 110 -17.13 -4.84 14.56
N PHE A 111 -17.07 -3.52 14.82
CA PHE A 111 -16.29 -2.93 15.91
C PHE A 111 -17.13 -1.93 16.71
N PRO A 112 -18.15 -2.39 17.46
CA PRO A 112 -19.07 -1.51 18.16
C PRO A 112 -18.34 -0.66 19.21
N GLY A 113 -18.61 0.66 19.20
CA GLY A 113 -18.03 1.60 20.15
C GLY A 113 -16.55 1.98 19.89
N LYS A 114 -15.93 1.44 18.84
CA LYS A 114 -14.58 1.82 18.43
C LYS A 114 -14.60 3.03 17.47
N PRO A 115 -13.65 3.96 17.57
CA PRO A 115 -13.53 5.10 16.67
C PRO A 115 -12.87 4.70 15.35
N TYR A 116 -13.43 3.70 14.69
CA TYR A 116 -12.92 3.14 13.44
C TYR A 116 -13.72 3.68 12.25
N ILE A 117 -13.02 4.08 11.21
CA ILE A 117 -13.55 4.83 10.07
C ILE A 117 -13.31 4.04 8.79
N ASN A 118 -14.39 3.80 8.05
CA ASN A 118 -14.33 3.15 6.74
C ASN A 118 -14.02 4.17 5.63
N ARG A 119 -12.95 3.93 4.89
CA ARG A 119 -12.53 4.69 3.69
C ARG A 119 -12.31 3.75 2.51
N GLY A 120 -13.18 2.74 2.38
CA GLY A 120 -13.26 1.85 1.22
C GLY A 120 -14.02 2.48 0.06
N ILE A 121 -13.53 2.33 -1.16
CA ILE A 121 -14.22 2.74 -2.39
C ILE A 121 -14.16 1.59 -3.39
N SER A 122 -15.34 1.12 -3.80
CA SER A 122 -15.49 -0.01 -4.73
C SER A 122 -14.73 0.20 -6.04
N GLY A 123 -14.04 -0.85 -6.49
CA GLY A 123 -13.32 -0.87 -7.76
C GLY A 123 -11.95 -0.19 -7.75
N GLN A 124 -11.60 0.53 -6.68
CA GLN A 124 -10.36 1.28 -6.63
C GLN A 124 -9.11 0.40 -6.60
N THR A 125 -8.10 0.86 -7.34
CA THR A 125 -6.74 0.35 -7.38
C THR A 125 -5.83 1.13 -6.43
N SER A 126 -4.64 0.61 -6.15
CA SER A 126 -3.69 1.24 -5.25
C SER A 126 -3.26 2.66 -5.65
N PRO A 127 -3.06 3.04 -6.94
CA PRO A 127 -2.76 4.43 -7.31
C PRO A 127 -3.93 5.38 -7.00
N GLN A 128 -5.18 4.95 -7.11
CA GLN A 128 -6.34 5.77 -6.74
C GLN A 128 -6.38 5.99 -5.22
N MET A 129 -6.11 4.95 -4.42
CA MET A 129 -6.00 5.05 -2.97
C MET A 129 -4.86 5.98 -2.55
N LEU A 130 -3.71 5.91 -3.23
CA LEU A 130 -2.57 6.78 -2.98
C LEU A 130 -2.90 8.26 -3.23
N VAL A 131 -3.63 8.59 -4.31
CA VAL A 131 -4.04 9.97 -4.63
C VAL A 131 -4.91 10.57 -3.51
N ARG A 132 -5.84 9.80 -2.94
CA ARG A 132 -6.74 10.26 -1.87
C ARG A 132 -6.21 10.04 -0.45
N PHE A 133 -5.05 9.41 -0.30
CA PHE A 133 -4.53 8.99 0.99
C PHE A 133 -4.34 10.14 1.98
N ARG A 134 -3.92 11.32 1.49
CA ARG A 134 -3.75 12.48 2.36
C ARG A 134 -5.07 12.91 2.98
N GLN A 135 -6.10 13.17 2.16
CA GLN A 135 -7.38 13.67 2.68
C GLN A 135 -8.15 12.63 3.50
N ASP A 136 -8.17 11.37 3.03
CA ASP A 136 -9.02 10.33 3.62
C ASP A 136 -8.32 9.56 4.76
N VAL A 137 -7.03 9.78 4.98
CA VAL A 137 -6.26 9.17 6.07
C VAL A 137 -5.48 10.20 6.86
N VAL A 138 -4.50 10.87 6.25
CA VAL A 138 -3.55 11.72 7.00
C VAL A 138 -4.24 12.88 7.70
N ASP A 139 -5.14 13.56 7.01
CA ASP A 139 -5.84 14.74 7.55
C ASP A 139 -6.86 14.38 8.64
N LEU A 140 -7.29 13.11 8.70
CA LEU A 140 -8.14 12.57 9.77
C LEU A 140 -7.35 12.29 11.06
N LYS A 141 -6.01 12.34 11.00
CA LYS A 141 -5.09 12.15 12.13
C LYS A 141 -5.35 10.87 12.93
N PRO A 142 -5.48 9.69 12.30
CA PRO A 142 -5.66 8.45 13.01
C PRO A 142 -4.36 8.05 13.72
N LYS A 143 -4.47 7.20 14.75
CA LYS A 143 -3.31 6.52 15.34
C LYS A 143 -2.82 5.36 14.48
N VAL A 144 -3.75 4.70 13.79
CA VAL A 144 -3.48 3.52 12.96
C VAL A 144 -4.22 3.63 11.63
N VAL A 145 -3.58 3.22 10.55
CA VAL A 145 -4.23 2.92 9.27
C VAL A 145 -4.13 1.43 8.96
N VAL A 146 -5.26 0.84 8.59
CA VAL A 146 -5.35 -0.54 8.08
C VAL A 146 -5.49 -0.45 6.56
N ILE A 147 -4.55 -1.02 5.81
CA ILE A 147 -4.51 -0.93 4.35
C ILE A 147 -4.77 -2.31 3.76
N LEU A 148 -5.85 -2.43 2.99
CA LEU A 148 -6.21 -3.61 2.22
C LEU A 148 -6.39 -3.21 0.75
N ALA A 149 -5.41 -3.52 -0.09
CA ALA A 149 -5.37 -3.15 -1.50
C ALA A 149 -4.60 -4.17 -2.34
N GLY A 150 -4.87 -4.21 -3.65
CA GLY A 150 -4.20 -5.08 -4.62
C GLY A 150 -5.12 -5.96 -5.45
N THR A 151 -6.34 -6.24 -4.98
CA THR A 151 -7.33 -7.04 -5.73
C THR A 151 -7.61 -6.43 -7.10
N ASN A 152 -7.95 -5.16 -7.13
CA ASN A 152 -8.32 -4.45 -8.36
C ASN A 152 -7.11 -4.10 -9.23
N ASP A 153 -5.94 -3.99 -8.65
CA ASP A 153 -4.66 -3.86 -9.36
C ASP A 153 -4.40 -5.12 -10.20
N ILE A 154 -4.50 -6.30 -9.57
CA ILE A 154 -4.37 -7.59 -10.24
C ILE A 154 -5.47 -7.79 -11.29
N ALA A 155 -6.68 -7.31 -11.01
CA ALA A 155 -7.80 -7.33 -11.95
C ALA A 155 -7.64 -6.36 -13.12
N GLY A 156 -6.74 -5.35 -13.02
CA GLY A 156 -6.52 -4.37 -14.08
C GLY A 156 -7.62 -3.33 -14.22
N ASN A 157 -8.31 -2.95 -13.15
CA ASN A 157 -9.45 -2.04 -13.18
C ASN A 157 -9.14 -0.63 -13.73
N THR A 158 -7.89 -0.17 -13.60
CA THR A 158 -7.43 1.10 -14.18
C THR A 158 -6.42 0.90 -15.30
N GLY A 159 -6.43 -0.28 -15.90
CA GLY A 159 -5.47 -0.71 -16.91
C GLY A 159 -4.46 -1.73 -16.36
N PRO A 160 -3.59 -2.25 -17.24
CA PRO A 160 -2.57 -3.22 -16.85
C PRO A 160 -1.62 -2.65 -15.81
N MET A 161 -1.37 -3.40 -14.74
CA MET A 161 -0.45 -3.04 -13.66
C MET A 161 0.43 -4.23 -13.29
N THR A 162 1.70 -3.98 -13.06
CA THR A 162 2.64 -4.99 -12.53
C THR A 162 2.49 -5.11 -11.02
N LEU A 163 2.92 -6.23 -10.44
CA LEU A 163 2.95 -6.37 -8.98
C LEU A 163 3.89 -5.34 -8.35
N GLU A 164 5.03 -5.04 -8.99
CA GLU A 164 5.98 -4.03 -8.51
C GLU A 164 5.35 -2.63 -8.41
N GLU A 165 4.51 -2.24 -9.38
CA GLU A 165 3.77 -0.97 -9.31
C GLU A 165 2.78 -0.95 -8.13
N THR A 166 2.09 -2.06 -7.88
CA THR A 166 1.20 -2.21 -6.71
C THR A 166 2.01 -2.15 -5.41
N GLU A 167 3.13 -2.85 -5.34
CA GLU A 167 4.07 -2.83 -4.21
C GLU A 167 4.57 -1.41 -3.91
N ASN A 168 4.98 -0.66 -4.94
CA ASN A 168 5.43 0.73 -4.82
C ASN A 168 4.33 1.66 -4.31
N ASN A 169 3.07 1.47 -4.72
CA ASN A 169 1.93 2.25 -4.23
C ASN A 169 1.64 1.94 -2.75
N LEU A 170 1.67 0.65 -2.36
CA LEU A 170 1.51 0.22 -0.97
C LEU A 170 2.63 0.79 -0.09
N ALA A 171 3.89 0.72 -0.55
CA ALA A 171 5.03 1.31 0.13
C ALA A 171 4.87 2.82 0.31
N SER A 172 4.43 3.53 -0.74
CA SER A 172 4.22 4.98 -0.71
C SER A 172 3.13 5.39 0.30
N MET A 173 2.01 4.65 0.36
CA MET A 173 0.97 4.87 1.38
C MET A 173 1.49 4.64 2.79
N ALA A 174 2.28 3.58 3.01
CA ALA A 174 2.89 3.28 4.31
C ALA A 174 3.92 4.33 4.72
N ASP A 175 4.74 4.82 3.80
CA ASP A 175 5.71 5.89 4.06
C ASP A 175 5.01 7.22 4.37
N LEU A 176 3.92 7.56 3.66
CA LEU A 176 3.08 8.72 3.96
C LEU A 176 2.48 8.63 5.38
N ALA A 177 1.94 7.47 5.76
CA ALA A 177 1.41 7.23 7.09
C ALA A 177 2.50 7.44 8.14
N THR A 178 3.65 6.78 7.99
CA THR A 178 4.77 6.83 8.94
C THR A 178 5.33 8.25 9.08
N ALA A 179 5.50 8.98 7.97
CA ALA A 179 5.96 10.37 7.97
C ALA A 179 5.02 11.32 8.72
N ASN A 180 3.75 10.93 8.91
CA ASN A 180 2.76 11.68 9.68
C ASN A 180 2.47 11.07 11.06
N GLY A 181 3.32 10.15 11.55
CA GLY A 181 3.18 9.55 12.88
C GLY A 181 2.05 8.53 13.00
N ILE A 182 1.52 8.04 11.89
CA ILE A 182 0.44 7.05 11.81
C ILE A 182 1.07 5.66 11.74
N ARG A 183 0.66 4.75 12.61
CA ARG A 183 1.10 3.36 12.61
C ARG A 183 0.39 2.58 11.51
N VAL A 184 1.09 1.64 10.90
CA VAL A 184 0.64 0.93 9.70
C VAL A 184 0.33 -0.52 10.00
N VAL A 185 -0.86 -0.95 9.57
CA VAL A 185 -1.28 -2.35 9.47
C VAL A 185 -1.47 -2.66 7.99
N LEU A 186 -0.66 -3.56 7.45
CA LEU A 186 -0.79 -4.06 6.08
C LEU A 186 -1.52 -5.40 6.10
N CYS A 187 -2.55 -5.53 5.26
CA CYS A 187 -3.33 -6.75 5.16
C CYS A 187 -2.98 -7.52 3.89
N SER A 188 -3.00 -8.85 3.99
CA SER A 188 -2.94 -9.69 2.79
C SER A 188 -4.16 -9.46 1.91
N VAL A 189 -3.96 -9.47 0.59
CA VAL A 189 -5.03 -9.56 -0.41
C VAL A 189 -5.78 -10.88 -0.20
N LEU A 190 -7.10 -10.83 -0.25
CA LEU A 190 -7.95 -12.00 -0.06
C LEU A 190 -7.75 -13.04 -1.17
N PRO A 191 -8.01 -14.33 -0.89
CA PRO A 191 -7.93 -15.38 -1.90
C PRO A 191 -8.93 -15.13 -3.05
N SER A 192 -8.50 -15.35 -4.30
CA SER A 192 -9.37 -15.42 -5.46
C SER A 192 -8.72 -16.24 -6.55
N VAL A 193 -9.52 -17.02 -7.29
CA VAL A 193 -9.06 -17.83 -8.43
C VAL A 193 -9.45 -17.22 -9.77
N ASP A 194 -10.40 -16.30 -9.78
CA ASP A 194 -10.81 -15.54 -10.96
C ASP A 194 -11.56 -14.26 -10.55
N PHE A 195 -11.71 -13.32 -11.48
CA PHE A 195 -12.49 -12.11 -11.28
C PHE A 195 -13.70 -12.11 -12.23
N PRO A 196 -14.95 -12.18 -11.71
CA PRO A 196 -16.14 -12.25 -12.55
C PRO A 196 -16.29 -11.12 -13.56
N TRP A 197 -15.75 -9.94 -13.24
CA TRP A 197 -15.83 -8.77 -14.13
C TRP A 197 -14.66 -8.67 -15.13
N ASN A 198 -13.57 -9.40 -14.91
CA ASN A 198 -12.42 -9.49 -15.81
C ASN A 198 -11.81 -10.90 -15.75
N PRO A 199 -12.50 -11.92 -16.32
CA PRO A 199 -12.07 -13.30 -16.23
C PRO A 199 -10.75 -13.56 -16.97
N GLY A 200 -10.02 -14.60 -16.52
CA GLY A 200 -8.78 -15.05 -17.17
C GLY A 200 -7.53 -14.29 -16.71
N GLN A 201 -7.60 -13.51 -15.63
CA GLN A 201 -6.44 -12.83 -15.08
C GLN A 201 -5.48 -13.73 -14.29
N ASP A 202 -5.87 -14.98 -13.99
CA ASP A 202 -5.12 -15.92 -13.17
C ASP A 202 -4.60 -15.27 -11.86
N PRO A 203 -5.50 -14.79 -10.98
CA PRO A 203 -5.11 -14.01 -9.82
C PRO A 203 -4.39 -14.80 -8.74
N ALA A 204 -4.70 -16.08 -8.53
CA ALA A 204 -4.21 -16.84 -7.40
C ALA A 204 -2.67 -16.82 -7.24
N PRO A 205 -1.84 -17.10 -8.27
CA PRO A 205 -0.39 -17.01 -8.14
C PRO A 205 0.12 -15.57 -7.95
N LYS A 206 -0.59 -14.58 -8.49
CA LYS A 206 -0.25 -13.16 -8.32
C LYS A 206 -0.52 -12.71 -6.89
N ILE A 207 -1.67 -13.10 -6.32
CA ILE A 207 -2.03 -12.83 -4.92
C ILE A 207 -1.01 -13.42 -3.97
N VAL A 208 -0.60 -14.67 -4.18
CA VAL A 208 0.43 -15.32 -3.33
C VAL A 208 1.74 -14.54 -3.36
N LYS A 209 2.19 -14.09 -4.54
CA LYS A 209 3.43 -13.31 -4.68
C LYS A 209 3.31 -11.94 -4.00
N LEU A 210 2.20 -11.23 -4.22
CA LEU A 210 1.98 -9.93 -3.61
C LEU A 210 1.90 -10.05 -2.08
N ASN A 211 1.20 -11.06 -1.56
CA ASN A 211 1.09 -11.29 -0.12
C ASN A 211 2.45 -11.62 0.53
N ALA A 212 3.28 -12.41 -0.14
CA ALA A 212 4.64 -12.68 0.34
C ALA A 212 5.49 -11.41 0.40
N TRP A 213 5.35 -10.51 -0.58
CA TRP A 213 6.00 -9.21 -0.55
C TRP A 213 5.46 -8.33 0.59
N ILE A 214 4.13 -8.23 0.75
CA ILE A 214 3.49 -7.43 1.83
C ILE A 214 4.00 -7.89 3.20
N GLU A 215 4.02 -9.20 3.46
CA GLU A 215 4.52 -9.76 4.72
C GLU A 215 6.00 -9.41 4.96
N SER A 216 6.85 -9.63 3.95
CA SER A 216 8.28 -9.31 4.02
C SER A 216 8.53 -7.82 4.25
N TYR A 217 7.81 -6.97 3.52
CA TYR A 217 7.91 -5.52 3.65
C TYR A 217 7.45 -5.03 5.03
N ALA A 218 6.33 -5.56 5.53
CA ALA A 218 5.85 -5.25 6.87
C ALA A 218 6.88 -5.64 7.93
N ALA A 219 7.47 -6.82 7.83
CA ALA A 219 8.52 -7.28 8.74
C ALA A 219 9.76 -6.38 8.67
N GLN A 220 10.22 -6.01 7.49
CA GLN A 220 11.38 -5.13 7.28
C GLN A 220 11.18 -3.74 7.90
N LYS A 221 9.98 -3.18 7.79
CA LYS A 221 9.64 -1.84 8.27
C LYS A 221 9.15 -1.81 9.72
N GLY A 222 8.93 -2.97 10.34
CA GLY A 222 8.34 -3.07 11.68
C GLY A 222 6.85 -2.74 11.72
N TYR A 223 6.16 -2.87 10.59
CA TYR A 223 4.71 -2.73 10.50
C TYR A 223 4.00 -4.00 10.96
N VAL A 224 2.72 -3.91 11.25
CA VAL A 224 1.90 -5.08 11.54
C VAL A 224 1.38 -5.68 10.25
N TYR A 225 1.55 -6.99 10.07
CA TYR A 225 0.94 -7.75 9.00
C TYR A 225 -0.27 -8.52 9.52
N VAL A 226 -1.39 -8.48 8.78
CA VAL A 226 -2.62 -9.24 9.07
C VAL A 226 -2.90 -10.18 7.90
N ASP A 227 -2.88 -11.47 8.16
CA ASP A 227 -3.04 -12.51 7.16
C ASP A 227 -4.50 -12.99 7.06
N TYR A 228 -5.30 -12.30 6.27
CA TYR A 228 -6.65 -12.77 5.91
C TYR A 228 -6.60 -13.94 4.92
N TYR A 229 -5.58 -13.97 4.03
CA TYR A 229 -5.47 -15.00 2.99
C TYR A 229 -5.39 -16.39 3.59
N ALA A 230 -4.51 -16.63 4.55
CA ALA A 230 -4.35 -17.92 5.18
C ALA A 230 -5.61 -18.36 5.94
N ALA A 231 -6.33 -17.41 6.56
CA ALA A 231 -7.54 -17.69 7.34
C ALA A 231 -8.78 -17.99 6.47
N MET A 232 -8.79 -17.57 5.19
CA MET A 232 -10.00 -17.57 4.37
C MET A 232 -9.91 -18.44 3.11
N LYS A 233 -8.70 -18.85 2.69
CA LYS A 233 -8.51 -19.64 1.46
C LYS A 233 -9.06 -21.07 1.59
N ASP A 234 -9.61 -21.57 0.50
CA ASP A 234 -9.86 -22.99 0.30
C ASP A 234 -8.63 -23.76 -0.23
N ALA A 235 -8.82 -25.03 -0.53
CA ALA A 235 -7.76 -25.89 -1.05
C ALA A 235 -7.28 -25.49 -2.46
N GLN A 236 -8.07 -24.72 -3.20
CA GLN A 236 -7.76 -24.20 -4.53
C GLN A 236 -7.13 -22.80 -4.50
N GLY A 237 -7.04 -22.18 -3.32
CA GLY A 237 -6.50 -20.83 -3.14
C GLY A 237 -7.53 -19.73 -3.43
N GLY A 238 -8.82 -20.06 -3.46
CA GLY A 238 -9.94 -19.14 -3.61
C GLY A 238 -10.73 -18.91 -2.32
N LEU A 239 -11.74 -18.03 -2.39
CA LEU A 239 -12.74 -17.91 -1.33
C LEU A 239 -13.81 -18.97 -1.52
N PRO A 240 -14.10 -19.80 -0.50
CA PRO A 240 -15.16 -20.81 -0.62
C PRO A 240 -16.53 -20.15 -0.71
N PRO A 241 -17.54 -20.83 -1.31
CA PRO A 241 -18.91 -20.30 -1.46
C PRO A 241 -19.60 -19.94 -0.13
N THR A 242 -19.15 -20.48 0.97
CA THR A 242 -19.63 -20.12 2.32
C THR A 242 -19.18 -18.74 2.77
N LEU A 243 -18.06 -18.22 2.21
CA LEU A 243 -17.49 -16.94 2.55
C LEU A 243 -17.68 -15.87 1.46
N SER A 244 -17.95 -16.28 0.21
CA SER A 244 -18.18 -15.36 -0.90
C SER A 244 -19.13 -15.97 -1.93
N ARG A 245 -19.97 -15.16 -2.59
CA ARG A 245 -20.84 -15.61 -3.68
C ARG A 245 -20.17 -15.53 -5.04
N ASP A 246 -19.27 -14.60 -5.20
CA ASP A 246 -18.59 -14.29 -6.47
C ASP A 246 -17.10 -14.65 -6.47
N GLY A 247 -16.63 -15.24 -5.36
CA GLY A 247 -15.21 -15.62 -5.20
C GLY A 247 -14.26 -14.47 -4.85
N VAL A 248 -14.80 -13.25 -4.59
CA VAL A 248 -14.01 -12.05 -4.29
C VAL A 248 -14.54 -11.31 -3.07
N HIS A 249 -15.84 -10.96 -3.04
CA HIS A 249 -16.42 -10.13 -2.00
C HIS A 249 -16.93 -10.98 -0.83
N PRO A 250 -16.43 -10.71 0.41
CA PRO A 250 -16.85 -11.48 1.58
C PRO A 250 -18.34 -11.32 1.90
N LEU A 251 -18.97 -12.42 2.25
CA LEU A 251 -20.26 -12.45 2.94
C LEU A 251 -20.07 -12.07 4.42
N PRO A 252 -21.16 -11.88 5.20
CA PRO A 252 -21.05 -11.65 6.64
C PRO A 252 -20.19 -12.67 7.36
N ALA A 253 -20.21 -13.95 6.96
CA ALA A 253 -19.35 -15.00 7.50
C ALA A 253 -17.85 -14.76 7.22
N GLY A 254 -17.51 -14.19 6.05
CA GLY A 254 -16.13 -13.82 5.73
C GLY A 254 -15.64 -12.65 6.59
N TYR A 255 -16.46 -11.61 6.74
CA TYR A 255 -16.13 -10.48 7.62
C TYR A 255 -16.04 -10.89 9.09
N ALA A 256 -16.81 -11.89 9.54
CA ALA A 256 -16.70 -12.43 10.88
C ALA A 256 -15.34 -13.12 11.15
N ILE A 257 -14.67 -13.63 10.11
CA ILE A 257 -13.28 -14.13 10.20
C ILE A 257 -12.29 -12.95 10.21
N MET A 258 -12.52 -11.95 9.36
CA MET A 258 -11.61 -10.81 9.21
C MET A 258 -11.58 -9.92 10.46
N ALA A 259 -12.72 -9.70 11.11
CA ALA A 259 -12.85 -8.75 12.21
C ALA A 259 -11.90 -9.02 13.39
N PRO A 260 -11.83 -10.22 13.99
CA PRO A 260 -10.92 -10.49 15.09
C PRO A 260 -9.43 -10.40 14.68
N LEU A 261 -9.10 -10.70 13.42
CA LEU A 261 -7.74 -10.57 12.91
C LEU A 261 -7.34 -9.09 12.77
N ALA A 262 -8.25 -8.27 12.25
CA ALA A 262 -8.04 -6.82 12.16
C ALA A 262 -7.87 -6.20 13.56
N GLU A 263 -8.75 -6.54 14.50
CA GLU A 263 -8.70 -6.03 15.88
C GLU A 263 -7.37 -6.37 16.54
N ALA A 264 -6.94 -7.64 16.46
CA ALA A 264 -5.64 -8.07 17.00
C ALA A 264 -4.46 -7.31 16.35
N GLY A 265 -4.52 -7.07 15.04
CA GLY A 265 -3.52 -6.28 14.32
C GLY A 265 -3.48 -4.82 14.79
N ILE A 266 -4.64 -4.20 14.95
CA ILE A 266 -4.77 -2.82 15.45
C ILE A 266 -4.25 -2.69 16.87
N GLU A 267 -4.65 -3.62 17.77
CA GLU A 267 -4.16 -3.64 19.16
C GLU A 267 -2.64 -3.80 19.24
N LYS A 268 -2.05 -4.61 18.36
CA LYS A 268 -0.59 -4.75 18.25
C LYS A 268 0.05 -3.45 17.76
N ALA A 269 -0.56 -2.77 16.79
CA ALA A 269 -0.06 -1.50 16.28
C ALA A 269 -0.17 -0.37 17.31
N LEU A 270 -1.17 -0.38 18.19
CA LEU A 270 -1.38 0.64 19.23
C LEU A 270 -0.37 0.57 20.40
N LYS A 271 0.29 -0.55 20.60
CA LYS A 271 1.37 -0.75 21.59
C LYS A 271 2.68 -0.12 21.13
#